data_7f20396b26784e5a3afcd41bb95e98a6
#
_entry.id   7f20396b26784e5a3afcd41bb95e98a6
#
_cell.length_a   1.000
_cell.length_b   1.000
_cell.length_c   1.000
_cell.angle_alpha   90.00
_cell.angle_beta   90.00
_cell.angle_gamma   90.00
#
_symmetry.space_group_name_H-M   'P 1'
#
loop_
_entity.id
_entity.type
_entity.pdbx_description
1 polymer ?
#
loop_
_entity_poly.entity_id
_entity_poly.type
_entity_poly.pdbx_seq_one_letter_code
_entity_poly.pdbx_strand_id
1 'polypeptide(L)'
;MFEATLRNRSQPELGSLTISFPIPEERYENVIFALKNLQIGDAGKQDCCIDSIRAPDCPALCRMSGTLANVDELDWLGRKLESFDRYELLQFNAAVERFGLSAADELIDLSFCAREVTVISDFTDLEKTGKRHYLTVHGACDPEEVENLDGKETALALISGQPGYVTRYGVVYDNGMKLEQAYDRKHLPPIWMAE
;
A
#
# COMPACT_ATOMS: atom_id res chain seq x y z
N MET A 1 9.58 1.41 -4.53
CA MET A 1 9.57 1.02 -5.99
C MET A 1 9.28 -0.47 -6.13
N PHE A 2 8.45 -0.88 -7.12
CA PHE A 2 8.19 -2.29 -7.40
C PHE A 2 8.19 -2.58 -8.91
N GLU A 3 8.34 -3.83 -9.28
CA GLU A 3 8.27 -4.31 -10.67
C GLU A 3 7.08 -5.25 -10.81
N ALA A 4 6.30 -5.09 -11.88
CA ALA A 4 5.23 -6.02 -12.22
C ALA A 4 5.44 -6.58 -13.63
N THR A 5 5.24 -7.89 -13.77
CA THR A 5 5.20 -8.56 -15.09
C THR A 5 3.75 -8.64 -15.53
N LEU A 6 3.45 -7.98 -16.62
CA LEU A 6 2.11 -7.82 -17.17
C LEU A 6 1.97 -8.57 -18.49
N ARG A 7 0.80 -9.13 -18.75
CA ARG A 7 0.43 -9.73 -20.03
C ARG A 7 -1.02 -9.45 -20.40
N ASN A 8 -1.33 -9.66 -21.67
CA ASN A 8 -2.71 -9.65 -22.13
C ASN A 8 -3.42 -10.94 -21.68
N ARG A 9 -4.52 -10.80 -20.95
CA ARG A 9 -5.31 -11.94 -20.49
C ARG A 9 -5.91 -12.75 -21.64
N SER A 10 -6.38 -12.05 -22.67
CA SER A 10 -7.11 -12.67 -23.79
C SER A 10 -6.18 -13.24 -24.85
N GLN A 11 -4.94 -12.74 -24.94
CA GLN A 11 -3.94 -13.10 -25.93
C GLN A 11 -2.56 -13.32 -25.28
N PRO A 12 -2.42 -14.34 -24.43
CA PRO A 12 -1.16 -14.58 -23.70
C PRO A 12 0.02 -14.91 -24.62
N GLU A 13 -0.24 -15.33 -25.85
CA GLU A 13 0.76 -15.60 -26.88
C GLU A 13 1.52 -14.35 -27.35
N LEU A 14 1.00 -13.16 -27.10
CA LEU A 14 1.72 -11.90 -27.37
C LEU A 14 2.92 -11.69 -26.43
N GLY A 15 3.04 -12.52 -25.37
CA GLY A 15 4.12 -12.46 -24.41
C GLY A 15 3.79 -11.62 -23.18
N SER A 16 4.84 -11.23 -22.46
CA SER A 16 4.73 -10.42 -21.24
C SER A 16 5.76 -9.30 -21.23
N LEU A 17 5.52 -8.29 -20.41
CA LEU A 17 6.40 -7.14 -20.20
C LEU A 17 6.57 -6.88 -18.71
N THR A 18 7.83 -6.73 -18.26
CA THR A 18 8.12 -6.30 -16.90
C THR A 18 8.34 -4.80 -16.88
N ILE A 19 7.58 -4.11 -16.03
CA ILE A 19 7.59 -2.65 -15.87
C ILE A 19 7.94 -2.33 -14.41
N SER A 20 8.83 -1.35 -14.23
CA SER A 20 9.12 -0.74 -12.91
C SER A 20 8.11 0.37 -12.63
N PHE A 21 7.55 0.38 -11.42
CA PHE A 21 6.61 1.39 -10.96
C PHE A 21 7.16 2.14 -9.73
N PRO A 22 6.99 3.48 -9.68
CA PRO A 22 6.40 4.32 -10.75
C PRO A 22 7.27 4.28 -12.02
N ILE A 23 6.61 4.53 -13.17
CA ILE A 23 7.29 4.53 -14.47
C ILE A 23 8.16 5.78 -14.56
N PRO A 24 9.50 5.64 -14.74
CA PRO A 24 10.37 6.78 -14.95
C PRO A 24 9.98 7.56 -16.20
N GLU A 25 9.99 8.90 -16.13
CA GLU A 25 9.53 9.78 -17.21
C GLU A 25 10.26 9.49 -18.54
N GLU A 26 11.56 9.25 -18.48
CA GLU A 26 12.39 8.92 -19.64
C GLU A 26 12.05 7.57 -20.28
N ARG A 27 11.32 6.69 -19.62
CA ARG A 27 10.88 5.38 -20.11
C ARG A 27 9.45 5.36 -20.60
N TYR A 28 8.69 6.43 -20.37
CA TYR A 28 7.25 6.44 -20.58
C TYR A 28 6.86 6.06 -22.02
N GLU A 29 7.48 6.69 -23.01
CA GLU A 29 7.19 6.40 -24.43
C GLU A 29 7.51 4.94 -24.81
N ASN A 30 8.61 4.39 -24.29
CA ASN A 30 8.99 3.00 -24.54
C ASN A 30 7.99 2.02 -23.91
N VAL A 31 7.51 2.32 -22.71
CA VAL A 31 6.51 1.51 -22.02
C VAL A 31 5.19 1.53 -22.81
N ILE A 32 4.70 2.72 -23.21
CA ILE A 32 3.49 2.83 -24.03
C ILE A 32 3.62 2.04 -25.33
N PHE A 33 4.76 2.12 -26.02
CA PHE A 33 4.98 1.37 -27.24
C PHE A 33 4.93 -0.16 -27.00
N ALA A 34 5.56 -0.61 -25.92
CA ALA A 34 5.58 -2.03 -25.57
C ALA A 34 4.17 -2.54 -25.17
N LEU A 35 3.40 -1.75 -24.40
CA LEU A 35 2.02 -2.07 -24.04
C LEU A 35 1.11 -2.19 -25.27
N LYS A 36 1.27 -1.29 -26.25
CA LYS A 36 0.53 -1.36 -27.52
C LYS A 36 0.82 -2.66 -28.29
N ASN A 37 2.06 -3.13 -28.29
CA ASN A 37 2.42 -4.40 -28.92
C ASN A 37 1.76 -5.60 -28.22
N LEU A 38 1.53 -5.52 -26.92
CA LEU A 38 0.79 -6.52 -26.14
C LEU A 38 -0.73 -6.30 -26.21
N GLN A 39 -1.20 -5.24 -26.86
CA GLN A 39 -2.61 -4.83 -26.93
C GLN A 39 -3.26 -4.66 -25.55
N ILE A 40 -2.53 -4.06 -24.61
CA ILE A 40 -2.96 -3.71 -23.26
C ILE A 40 -2.57 -2.25 -22.93
N GLY A 41 -3.02 -1.74 -21.78
CA GLY A 41 -2.72 -0.38 -21.31
C GLY A 41 -3.75 0.66 -21.77
N ASP A 42 -4.98 0.24 -22.03
CA ASP A 42 -6.11 1.18 -22.23
C ASP A 42 -6.48 1.79 -20.87
N ALA A 43 -6.32 3.11 -20.73
CA ALA A 43 -6.57 3.84 -19.49
C ALA A 43 -7.99 3.66 -18.90
N GLY A 44 -8.96 3.24 -19.72
CA GLY A 44 -10.33 2.97 -19.27
C GLY A 44 -10.61 1.52 -18.90
N LYS A 45 -9.60 0.63 -18.94
CA LYS A 45 -9.82 -0.82 -18.80
C LYS A 45 -8.81 -1.47 -17.86
N GLN A 46 -9.26 -2.47 -17.14
CA GLN A 46 -8.41 -3.42 -16.44
C GLN A 46 -8.03 -4.56 -17.41
N ASP A 47 -7.16 -4.28 -18.34
CA ASP A 47 -6.77 -5.21 -19.42
C ASP A 47 -5.43 -5.91 -19.19
N CYS A 48 -4.68 -5.49 -18.17
CA CYS A 48 -3.41 -6.08 -17.79
C CYS A 48 -3.63 -7.19 -16.73
N CYS A 49 -3.23 -8.41 -17.07
CA CYS A 49 -3.10 -9.48 -16.09
C CYS A 49 -1.71 -9.40 -15.45
N ILE A 50 -1.66 -9.36 -14.13
CA ILE A 50 -0.41 -9.34 -13.36
C ILE A 50 0.06 -10.77 -13.17
N ASP A 51 1.14 -11.16 -13.85
CA ASP A 51 1.71 -12.50 -13.69
C ASP A 51 2.54 -12.63 -12.41
N SER A 52 3.33 -11.60 -12.10
CA SER A 52 4.13 -11.55 -10.90
C SER A 52 4.46 -10.11 -10.49
N ILE A 53 4.72 -9.91 -9.19
CA ILE A 53 5.22 -8.66 -8.64
C ILE A 53 6.48 -8.93 -7.83
N ARG A 54 7.48 -8.07 -8.00
CA ARG A 54 8.67 -7.98 -7.18
C ARG A 54 8.69 -6.64 -6.46
N ALA A 55 8.47 -6.64 -5.15
CA ALA A 55 8.37 -5.45 -4.32
C ALA A 55 9.13 -5.67 -3.00
N PRO A 56 10.46 -5.45 -2.96
CA PRO A 56 11.28 -5.73 -1.77
C PRO A 56 10.81 -4.98 -0.52
N ASP A 57 10.44 -3.70 -0.68
CA ASP A 57 10.02 -2.84 0.43
C ASP A 57 8.53 -2.98 0.77
N CYS A 58 7.74 -3.52 -0.16
CA CYS A 58 6.31 -3.73 0.00
C CYS A 58 5.86 -5.13 -0.43
N PRO A 59 6.30 -6.21 0.27
CA PRO A 59 6.04 -7.59 -0.14
C PRO A 59 4.55 -7.95 -0.21
N ALA A 60 3.68 -7.19 0.47
CA ALA A 60 2.23 -7.40 0.42
C ALA A 60 1.66 -7.23 -0.99
N LEU A 61 2.29 -6.41 -1.86
CA LEU A 61 1.90 -6.25 -3.26
C LEU A 61 1.94 -7.55 -4.07
N CYS A 62 2.74 -8.55 -3.64
CA CYS A 62 2.77 -9.86 -4.31
C CYS A 62 1.40 -10.56 -4.33
N ARG A 63 0.47 -10.15 -3.46
CA ARG A 63 -0.92 -10.65 -3.44
C ARG A 63 -1.72 -10.27 -4.69
N MET A 64 -1.28 -9.23 -5.42
CA MET A 64 -1.90 -8.84 -6.69
C MET A 64 -1.58 -9.80 -7.84
N SER A 65 -0.65 -10.74 -7.68
CA SER A 65 -0.33 -11.72 -8.73
C SER A 65 -1.57 -12.55 -9.07
N GLY A 66 -1.88 -12.65 -10.36
CA GLY A 66 -3.07 -13.30 -10.90
C GLY A 66 -4.31 -12.39 -11.00
N THR A 67 -4.26 -11.16 -10.53
CA THR A 67 -5.36 -10.20 -10.66
C THR A 67 -5.27 -9.38 -11.96
N LEU A 68 -6.33 -8.65 -12.27
CA LEU A 68 -6.35 -7.67 -13.34
C LEU A 68 -6.08 -6.28 -12.76
N ALA A 69 -5.40 -5.44 -13.54
CA ALA A 69 -5.14 -4.06 -13.19
C ALA A 69 -5.16 -3.17 -14.44
N ASN A 70 -5.27 -1.87 -14.19
CA ASN A 70 -4.91 -0.83 -15.15
C ASN A 70 -3.46 -0.40 -14.90
N VAL A 71 -2.70 -0.10 -15.95
CA VAL A 71 -1.30 0.35 -15.80
C VAL A 71 -1.20 1.66 -15.03
N ASP A 72 -2.15 2.57 -15.26
CA ASP A 72 -2.17 3.87 -14.58
C ASP A 72 -2.45 3.73 -13.07
N GLU A 73 -3.28 2.72 -12.67
CA GLU A 73 -3.47 2.35 -11.26
C GLU A 73 -2.16 1.91 -10.60
N LEU A 74 -1.39 1.10 -11.31
CA LEU A 74 -0.10 0.61 -10.81
C LEU A 74 0.94 1.74 -10.71
N ASP A 75 0.97 2.66 -11.67
CA ASP A 75 1.87 3.80 -11.66
C ASP A 75 1.52 4.76 -10.50
N TRP A 76 0.23 5.06 -10.34
CA TRP A 76 -0.25 5.88 -9.25
C TRP A 76 0.09 5.26 -7.87
N LEU A 77 -0.18 3.97 -7.71
CA LEU A 77 0.13 3.25 -6.47
C LEU A 77 1.64 3.25 -6.20
N GLY A 78 2.46 3.09 -7.25
CA GLY A 78 3.91 3.18 -7.15
C GLY A 78 4.38 4.51 -6.58
N ARG A 79 3.88 5.63 -7.11
CA ARG A 79 4.16 6.98 -6.62
C ARG A 79 3.73 7.16 -5.17
N LYS A 80 2.51 6.70 -4.85
CA LYS A 80 1.98 6.78 -3.48
C LYS A 80 2.85 6.05 -2.48
N LEU A 81 3.28 4.84 -2.80
CA LEU A 81 4.13 4.04 -1.92
C LEU A 81 5.56 4.61 -1.78
N GLU A 82 6.07 5.33 -2.80
CA GLU A 82 7.34 6.05 -2.69
C GLU A 82 7.28 7.23 -1.72
N SER A 83 6.10 7.84 -1.53
CA SER A 83 5.93 8.92 -0.56
C SER A 83 5.88 8.43 0.89
N PHE A 84 5.71 7.13 1.11
CA PHE A 84 5.60 6.56 2.44
C PHE A 84 6.95 6.41 3.11
N ASP A 85 7.00 6.76 4.40
CA ASP A 85 8.15 6.41 5.22
C ASP A 85 8.17 4.90 5.54
N ARG A 86 9.25 4.48 6.21
CA ARG A 86 9.43 3.06 6.55
C ARG A 86 8.31 2.51 7.46
N TYR A 87 7.76 3.33 8.34
CA TYR A 87 6.69 2.88 9.23
C TYR A 87 5.34 2.86 8.53
N GLU A 88 5.07 3.82 7.68
CA GLU A 88 3.88 3.84 6.82
C GLU A 88 3.85 2.64 5.87
N LEU A 89 5.00 2.27 5.29
CA LEU A 89 5.10 1.03 4.50
C LEU A 89 4.83 -0.22 5.35
N LEU A 90 5.29 -0.25 6.61
CA LEU A 90 4.98 -1.33 7.53
C LEU A 90 3.47 -1.41 7.83
N GLN A 91 2.83 -0.26 8.12
CA GLN A 91 1.39 -0.16 8.34
C GLN A 91 0.61 -0.63 7.11
N PHE A 92 0.98 -0.15 5.92
CA PHE A 92 0.35 -0.55 4.66
C PHE A 92 0.47 -2.07 4.43
N ASN A 93 1.68 -2.63 4.50
CA ASN A 93 1.91 -4.07 4.33
C ASN A 93 1.08 -4.91 5.31
N ALA A 94 1.07 -4.50 6.57
CA ALA A 94 0.35 -5.19 7.63
C ALA A 94 -1.17 -5.11 7.44
N ALA A 95 -1.68 -3.95 7.02
CA ALA A 95 -3.10 -3.76 6.72
C ALA A 95 -3.54 -4.56 5.50
N VAL A 96 -2.75 -4.59 4.42
CA VAL A 96 -3.01 -5.45 3.24
C VAL A 96 -3.20 -6.91 3.67
N GLU A 97 -2.32 -7.42 4.53
CA GLU A 97 -2.43 -8.80 5.04
C GLU A 97 -3.64 -8.97 5.96
N ARG A 98 -3.87 -8.02 6.88
CA ARG A 98 -4.98 -8.04 7.83
C ARG A 98 -6.34 -8.05 7.14
N PHE A 99 -6.52 -7.23 6.12
CA PHE A 99 -7.80 -7.10 5.40
C PHE A 99 -7.91 -8.04 4.19
N GLY A 100 -6.84 -8.76 3.84
CA GLY A 100 -6.83 -9.74 2.76
C GLY A 100 -6.91 -9.12 1.36
N LEU A 101 -6.50 -7.86 1.19
CA LEU A 101 -6.62 -7.11 -0.05
C LEU A 101 -5.67 -7.64 -1.12
N SER A 102 -6.09 -7.55 -2.39
CA SER A 102 -5.30 -8.03 -3.53
C SER A 102 -5.56 -7.28 -4.84
N ALA A 103 -6.63 -6.50 -4.95
CA ALA A 103 -6.91 -5.73 -6.15
C ALA A 103 -6.26 -4.33 -6.10
N ALA A 104 -5.88 -3.78 -7.26
CA ALA A 104 -5.20 -2.49 -7.34
C ALA A 104 -6.04 -1.35 -6.73
N ASP A 105 -7.33 -1.33 -7.01
CA ASP A 105 -8.28 -0.36 -6.49
C ASP A 105 -8.41 -0.42 -4.96
N GLU A 106 -8.46 -1.63 -4.38
CA GLU A 106 -8.48 -1.82 -2.92
C GLU A 106 -7.19 -1.30 -2.26
N LEU A 107 -6.04 -1.48 -2.92
CA LEU A 107 -4.75 -1.02 -2.42
C LEU A 107 -4.60 0.51 -2.54
N ILE A 108 -5.18 1.09 -3.58
CA ILE A 108 -5.29 2.55 -3.70
C ILE A 108 -6.15 3.11 -2.57
N ASP A 109 -7.34 2.54 -2.32
CA ASP A 109 -8.21 2.95 -1.22
C ASP A 109 -7.48 2.85 0.14
N LEU A 110 -6.81 1.70 0.39
CA LEU A 110 -6.05 1.51 1.63
C LEU A 110 -4.94 2.55 1.79
N SER A 111 -4.30 3.00 0.71
CA SER A 111 -3.18 3.94 0.78
C SER A 111 -3.54 5.28 1.43
N PHE A 112 -4.83 5.62 1.50
CA PHE A 112 -5.32 6.85 2.15
C PHE A 112 -5.52 6.69 3.65
N CYS A 113 -5.78 5.48 4.15
CA CYS A 113 -6.10 5.22 5.55
C CYS A 113 -5.13 4.26 6.26
N ALA A 114 -4.13 3.70 5.56
CA ALA A 114 -3.17 2.76 6.15
C ALA A 114 -2.44 3.30 7.39
N ARG A 115 -2.30 4.63 7.52
CA ARG A 115 -1.67 5.30 8.66
C ARG A 115 -2.50 5.18 9.95
N GLU A 116 -3.78 4.83 9.87
CA GLU A 116 -4.67 4.74 11.03
C GLU A 116 -4.46 3.47 11.84
N VAL A 117 -3.84 2.42 11.27
CA VAL A 117 -3.54 1.20 12.02
C VAL A 117 -2.27 1.35 12.85
N THR A 118 -2.24 0.71 14.02
CA THR A 118 -1.01 0.57 14.80
C THR A 118 -0.42 -0.82 14.59
N VAL A 119 0.87 -0.89 14.26
CA VAL A 119 1.58 -2.16 14.09
C VAL A 119 2.66 -2.30 15.16
N ILE A 120 2.56 -3.35 15.98
CA ILE A 120 3.58 -3.69 16.96
C ILE A 120 4.41 -4.86 16.39
N SER A 121 5.59 -4.53 15.89
CA SER A 121 6.56 -5.53 15.39
C SER A 121 7.56 -5.95 16.46
N ASP A 122 7.69 -5.18 17.53
CA ASP A 122 8.60 -5.45 18.66
C ASP A 122 7.90 -5.06 19.98
N PHE A 123 7.71 -6.04 20.85
CA PHE A 123 7.10 -5.88 22.18
C PHE A 123 8.13 -5.55 23.26
N THR A 124 9.42 -5.47 22.95
CA THR A 124 10.47 -5.17 23.93
C THR A 124 10.52 -3.67 24.28
N ASP A 125 10.07 -2.81 23.36
CA ASP A 125 10.04 -1.34 23.53
C ASP A 125 8.60 -0.81 23.50
N LEU A 126 7.87 -1.06 24.60
CA LEU A 126 6.50 -0.58 24.77
C LEU A 126 6.40 0.94 24.91
N GLU A 127 7.44 1.60 25.43
CA GLU A 127 7.49 3.04 25.53
C GLU A 127 7.39 3.71 24.17
N LYS A 128 8.26 3.30 23.25
CA LYS A 128 8.25 3.79 21.86
C LYS A 128 6.97 3.40 21.14
N THR A 129 6.47 2.20 21.39
CA THR A 129 5.23 1.69 20.78
C THR A 129 4.03 2.55 21.16
N GLY A 130 3.87 2.88 22.43
CA GLY A 130 2.75 3.70 22.89
C GLY A 130 2.81 5.13 22.40
N LYS A 131 4.00 5.74 22.38
CA LYS A 131 4.18 7.09 21.79
C LYS A 131 3.81 7.10 20.30
N ARG A 132 4.20 6.06 19.56
CA ARG A 132 3.86 5.92 18.15
C ARG A 132 2.36 5.68 17.95
N HIS A 133 1.74 4.85 18.78
CA HIS A 133 0.29 4.65 18.76
C HIS A 133 -0.45 5.98 19.02
N TYR A 134 -0.01 6.75 20.00
CA TYR A 134 -0.59 8.05 20.32
C TYR A 134 -0.58 8.96 19.08
N LEU A 135 0.57 9.09 18.40
CA LEU A 135 0.70 9.86 17.17
C LEU A 135 -0.18 9.31 16.02
N THR A 136 -0.34 8.00 15.94
CA THR A 136 -1.23 7.37 14.94
C THR A 136 -2.68 7.79 15.13
N VAL A 137 -3.15 7.85 16.36
CA VAL A 137 -4.57 8.17 16.69
C VAL A 137 -4.85 9.67 16.67
N HIS A 138 -3.90 10.47 17.16
CA HIS A 138 -4.11 11.93 17.36
C HIS A 138 -3.51 12.78 16.24
N GLY A 139 -2.67 12.20 15.37
CA GLY A 139 -1.98 12.93 14.31
C GLY A 139 -0.85 13.81 14.83
N ALA A 140 -0.73 15.02 14.29
CA ALA A 140 0.30 15.97 14.72
C ALA A 140 -0.02 16.51 16.11
N CYS A 141 0.89 16.28 17.07
CA CYS A 141 0.79 16.70 18.47
C CYS A 141 1.97 17.61 18.84
N ASP A 142 1.84 18.33 19.95
CA ASP A 142 2.95 19.09 20.51
C ASP A 142 4.07 18.12 20.92
N PRO A 143 5.34 18.37 20.53
CA PRO A 143 6.47 17.55 20.95
C PRO A 143 6.58 17.37 22.46
N GLU A 144 6.29 18.40 23.28
CA GLU A 144 6.31 18.31 24.75
C GLU A 144 5.24 17.36 25.28
N GLU A 145 4.07 17.28 24.63
CA GLU A 145 3.00 16.35 24.98
C GLU A 145 3.44 14.90 24.77
N VAL A 146 4.08 14.62 23.64
CA VAL A 146 4.59 13.28 23.32
C VAL A 146 5.78 12.90 24.21
N GLU A 147 6.66 13.83 24.56
CA GLU A 147 7.78 13.59 25.48
C GLU A 147 7.30 13.21 26.87
N ASN A 148 6.28 13.88 27.40
CA ASN A 148 5.72 13.66 28.73
C ASN A 148 4.73 12.47 28.80
N LEU A 149 4.38 11.86 27.65
CA LEU A 149 3.45 10.73 27.61
C LEU A 149 4.09 9.47 28.21
N ASP A 150 3.39 8.78 29.10
CA ASP A 150 3.73 7.41 29.49
C ASP A 150 3.38 6.45 28.33
N GLY A 151 4.37 6.22 27.47
CA GLY A 151 4.21 5.39 26.30
C GLY A 151 3.94 3.92 26.66
N LYS A 152 4.51 3.43 27.79
CA LYS A 152 4.28 2.06 28.23
C LYS A 152 2.83 1.85 28.67
N GLU A 153 2.27 2.76 29.46
CA GLU A 153 0.85 2.71 29.86
C GLU A 153 -0.06 2.80 28.62
N THR A 154 0.25 3.71 27.69
CA THR A 154 -0.48 3.87 26.43
C THR A 154 -0.45 2.58 25.59
N ALA A 155 0.71 1.91 25.46
CA ALA A 155 0.81 0.65 24.76
C ALA A 155 0.02 -0.48 25.45
N LEU A 156 0.05 -0.55 26.76
CA LEU A 156 -0.71 -1.55 27.53
C LEU A 156 -2.22 -1.31 27.39
N ALA A 157 -2.67 -0.04 27.39
CA ALA A 157 -4.05 0.31 27.13
C ALA A 157 -4.52 -0.12 25.73
N LEU A 158 -3.68 0.10 24.69
CA LEU A 158 -3.94 -0.40 23.34
C LEU A 158 -4.11 -1.92 23.34
N ILE A 159 -3.12 -2.65 23.88
CA ILE A 159 -3.08 -4.13 23.87
C ILE A 159 -4.28 -4.74 24.60
N SER A 160 -4.73 -4.12 25.68
CA SER A 160 -5.87 -4.60 26.48
C SER A 160 -7.24 -4.09 25.97
N GLY A 161 -7.26 -2.99 25.24
CA GLY A 161 -8.47 -2.28 24.84
C GLY A 161 -9.13 -2.77 23.55
N GLN A 162 -8.37 -3.42 22.67
CA GLN A 162 -8.89 -3.92 21.40
C GLN A 162 -8.19 -5.21 20.95
N PRO A 163 -8.82 -6.02 20.07
CA PRO A 163 -8.20 -7.23 19.55
C PRO A 163 -7.03 -6.89 18.61
N GLY A 164 -5.90 -7.58 18.79
CA GLY A 164 -4.78 -7.53 17.87
C GLY A 164 -4.83 -8.69 16.87
N TYR A 165 -4.42 -8.42 15.63
CA TYR A 165 -4.39 -9.40 14.54
C TYR A 165 -2.94 -9.72 14.16
N VAL A 166 -2.56 -10.98 14.27
CA VAL A 166 -1.19 -11.43 13.97
C VAL A 166 -1.00 -11.50 12.46
N THR A 167 0.02 -10.82 11.98
CA THR A 167 0.48 -10.84 10.58
C THR A 167 1.98 -11.15 10.55
N ARG A 168 2.55 -11.40 9.37
CA ARG A 168 4.02 -11.55 9.23
C ARG A 168 4.79 -10.27 9.56
N TYR A 169 4.12 -9.14 9.64
CA TYR A 169 4.71 -7.82 9.90
C TYR A 169 4.62 -7.40 11.37
N GLY A 170 3.89 -8.15 12.17
CA GLY A 170 3.63 -7.90 13.57
C GLY A 170 2.17 -8.04 13.93
N VAL A 171 1.80 -7.54 15.10
CA VAL A 171 0.39 -7.48 15.56
C VAL A 171 -0.22 -6.15 15.14
N VAL A 172 -1.31 -6.23 14.39
CA VAL A 172 -2.06 -5.08 13.88
C VAL A 172 -3.24 -4.78 14.77
N TYR A 173 -3.39 -3.52 15.14
CA TYR A 173 -4.53 -2.96 15.84
C TYR A 173 -5.24 -1.97 14.92
N ASP A 174 -6.50 -2.22 14.61
CA ASP A 174 -7.24 -1.48 13.58
C ASP A 174 -7.61 -0.04 14.00
N ASN A 175 -7.62 0.27 15.32
CA ASN A 175 -7.98 1.58 15.88
C ASN A 175 -9.34 2.12 15.40
N GLY A 176 -10.24 1.24 14.96
CA GLY A 176 -11.52 1.63 14.38
C GLY A 176 -11.45 2.09 12.91
N MET A 177 -10.30 1.94 12.24
CA MET A 177 -10.13 2.23 10.82
C MET A 177 -11.21 1.54 9.99
N LYS A 178 -11.76 2.28 9.05
CA LYS A 178 -12.69 1.76 8.03
C LYS A 178 -12.05 1.96 6.67
N LEU A 179 -12.01 0.89 5.89
CA LEU A 179 -11.62 1.00 4.49
C LEU A 179 -12.76 1.69 3.74
N GLU A 180 -12.57 2.97 3.43
CA GLU A 180 -13.51 3.77 2.66
C GLU A 180 -13.10 3.76 1.19
N GLN A 181 -14.09 3.75 0.30
CA GLN A 181 -13.83 3.86 -1.14
C GLN A 181 -13.46 5.32 -1.47
N ALA A 182 -12.17 5.60 -1.57
CA ALA A 182 -11.62 6.89 -1.98
C ALA A 182 -11.48 6.97 -3.51
N TYR A 183 -11.27 5.83 -4.17
CA TYR A 183 -11.12 5.69 -5.61
C TYR A 183 -12.42 5.20 -6.26
N ASP A 184 -12.97 5.97 -7.19
CA ASP A 184 -14.25 5.67 -7.87
C ASP A 184 -14.14 4.63 -9.00
N ARG A 185 -12.94 4.08 -9.23
CA ARG A 185 -12.59 3.11 -10.28
C ARG A 185 -12.74 3.61 -11.70
N LYS A 186 -12.91 4.92 -11.88
CA LYS A 186 -13.01 5.57 -13.20
C LYS A 186 -11.99 6.67 -13.37
N HIS A 187 -11.77 7.46 -12.31
CA HIS A 187 -10.88 8.59 -12.33
C HIS A 187 -9.87 8.42 -11.20
N LEU A 188 -8.63 8.16 -11.56
CA LEU A 188 -7.55 8.09 -10.58
C LEU A 188 -7.53 9.35 -9.72
N PRO A 189 -7.26 9.21 -8.41
CA PRO A 189 -7.08 10.38 -7.56
C PRO A 189 -5.99 11.29 -8.14
N PRO A 190 -6.08 12.62 -7.96
CA PRO A 190 -5.08 13.55 -8.46
C PRO A 190 -3.66 13.15 -8.06
N ILE A 191 -2.68 13.35 -8.95
CA ILE A 191 -1.29 12.90 -8.74
C ILE A 191 -0.68 13.49 -7.47
N TRP A 192 -1.04 14.73 -7.11
CA TRP A 192 -0.57 15.38 -5.89
C TRP A 192 -1.01 14.67 -4.58
N MET A 193 -2.01 13.78 -4.66
CA MET A 193 -2.38 12.89 -3.53
C MET A 193 -1.50 11.65 -3.44
N ALA A 194 -0.71 11.38 -4.49
CA ALA A 194 0.27 10.29 -4.50
C ALA A 194 1.64 10.76 -3.98
N GLU A 195 1.89 12.06 -3.97
CA GLU A 195 3.13 12.68 -3.46
C GLU A 195 2.93 13.05 -1.97
#